data_3feb9ba5307bd7bc6a6a6227b5183fa4
#
_entry.id   3feb9ba5307bd7bc6a6a6227b5183fa4
#
_cell.length_a   1.000
_cell.length_b   1.000
_cell.length_c   1.000
_cell.angle_alpha   90.00
_cell.angle_beta   90.00
_cell.angle_gamma   90.00
#
_symmetry.space_group_name_H-M   'P 1'
#
loop_
_entity.id
_entity.type
_entity.pdbx_description
1 polymer ?
#
loop_
_entity_poly.entity_id
_entity_poly.type
_entity_poly.pdbx_seq_one_letter_code
_entity_poly.pdbx_strand_id
1 'polypeptide(L)'
;DTLAAPAPSIRAMALSFEFFPPKTDEQRQQLDRTVEKLKTFSPRFVSVTFGAGGSTLSYTPETIRHLREQHGLDAAPHLSCVGGTRAEIIDLLERYRAMGCTRLVALRGDLPSGMGSLGELRYAEDLVRLVRAEFGDAFHIEVGAYPEVHPQADDALADLRHFASKMAAGADSAITQYFYNADAYFRFVDAARAAGVTQPILPGIMPISNYTQLKRFSEGCGAEIPRWFGKRMAAFGDDVEGLRSYPADVVAELCRRLLAGGAPELHFYTLNLAKPT
;
A
#
# COMPACT_ATOMS: atom_id res chain seq x y z
N ASP A 1 8.19 -24.55 -32.19
CA ASP A 1 9.15 -23.86 -31.31
C ASP A 1 8.71 -22.39 -31.13
N THR A 2 7.77 -22.15 -30.22
CA THR A 2 7.43 -20.81 -29.79
C THR A 2 8.42 -20.42 -28.68
N LEU A 3 9.44 -19.66 -29.04
CA LEU A 3 10.34 -19.01 -28.12
C LEU A 3 9.52 -18.07 -27.22
N ALA A 4 9.40 -18.41 -25.93
CA ALA A 4 8.83 -17.53 -24.94
C ALA A 4 9.63 -16.21 -24.95
N ALA A 5 8.92 -15.08 -25.01
CA ALA A 5 9.55 -13.77 -24.92
C ALA A 5 10.38 -13.70 -23.62
N PRO A 6 11.59 -13.11 -23.64
CA PRO A 6 12.38 -12.96 -22.43
C PRO A 6 11.60 -12.15 -21.40
N ALA A 7 11.62 -12.62 -20.13
CA ALA A 7 11.03 -11.87 -19.04
C ALA A 7 11.60 -10.44 -19.01
N PRO A 8 10.77 -9.41 -18.79
CA PRO A 8 11.26 -8.03 -18.74
C PRO A 8 12.34 -7.91 -17.67
N SER A 9 13.44 -7.24 -17.99
CA SER A 9 14.52 -7.02 -17.04
C SER A 9 13.97 -6.21 -15.84
N ILE A 10 14.35 -6.56 -14.62
CA ILE A 10 13.95 -5.89 -13.38
C ILE A 10 14.18 -4.35 -13.45
N ARG A 11 15.12 -3.90 -14.27
CA ARG A 11 15.39 -2.46 -14.51
C ARG A 11 14.31 -1.71 -15.29
N ALA A 12 13.38 -2.42 -15.94
CA ALA A 12 12.29 -1.83 -16.72
C ALA A 12 10.94 -1.81 -15.97
N MET A 13 10.89 -2.40 -14.76
CA MET A 13 9.67 -2.47 -13.95
C MET A 13 9.51 -1.21 -13.09
N ALA A 14 8.32 -0.63 -13.12
CA ALA A 14 7.97 0.40 -12.14
C ALA A 14 7.71 -0.26 -10.78
N LEU A 15 8.39 0.25 -9.74
CA LEU A 15 8.30 -0.24 -8.37
C LEU A 15 7.99 0.92 -7.44
N SER A 16 7.29 0.62 -6.36
CA SER A 16 7.11 1.52 -5.22
C SER A 16 7.17 0.75 -3.91
N PHE A 17 7.53 1.44 -2.83
CA PHE A 17 7.72 0.84 -1.53
C PHE A 17 6.95 1.59 -0.46
N GLU A 18 6.37 0.86 0.49
CA GLU A 18 5.76 1.43 1.67
C GLU A 18 6.67 1.25 2.88
N PHE A 19 6.80 2.31 3.64
CA PHE A 19 7.48 2.34 4.93
C PHE A 19 6.54 2.84 6.02
N PHE A 20 6.86 2.55 7.26
CA PHE A 20 6.20 3.16 8.42
C PHE A 20 7.17 4.11 9.13
N PRO A 21 6.66 5.16 9.80
CA PRO A 21 7.52 6.14 10.46
C PRO A 21 8.23 5.52 11.67
N PRO A 22 9.56 5.70 11.77
CA PRO A 22 10.33 5.24 12.92
C PRO A 22 9.98 6.09 14.15
N LYS A 23 9.96 5.46 15.34
CA LYS A 23 9.67 6.10 16.63
C LYS A 23 10.91 6.25 17.50
N THR A 24 11.99 5.54 17.19
CA THR A 24 13.27 5.59 17.90
C THR A 24 14.43 5.79 16.92
N ASP A 25 15.59 6.16 17.44
CA ASP A 25 16.80 6.34 16.64
C ASP A 25 17.25 5.02 15.99
N GLU A 26 17.11 3.89 16.69
CA GLU A 26 17.42 2.57 16.17
C GLU A 26 16.51 2.21 14.98
N GLN A 27 15.22 2.51 15.10
CA GLN A 27 14.27 2.31 14.01
C GLN A 27 14.56 3.23 12.83
N ARG A 28 15.00 4.48 13.07
CA ARG A 28 15.44 5.41 12.02
C ARG A 28 16.66 4.86 11.28
N GLN A 29 17.67 4.41 12.00
CA GLN A 29 18.85 3.79 11.40
C GLN A 29 18.50 2.53 10.61
N GLN A 30 17.53 1.74 11.08
CA GLN A 30 17.02 0.58 10.34
C GLN A 30 16.32 1.00 9.05
N LEU A 31 15.49 2.03 9.10
CA LEU A 31 14.84 2.61 7.91
C LEU A 31 15.90 3.08 6.90
N ASP A 32 16.90 3.83 7.33
CA ASP A 32 17.98 4.32 6.46
C ASP A 32 18.73 3.18 5.78
N ARG A 33 19.12 2.14 6.53
CA ARG A 33 19.77 0.95 5.96
C ARG A 33 18.89 0.24 4.94
N THR A 34 17.59 0.20 5.18
CA THR A 34 16.60 -0.42 4.28
C THR A 34 16.46 0.41 3.02
N VAL A 35 16.29 1.72 3.16
CA VAL A 35 16.15 2.67 2.05
C VAL A 35 17.39 2.64 1.16
N GLU A 36 18.61 2.65 1.72
CA GLU A 36 19.87 2.58 0.95
C GLU A 36 19.93 1.33 0.05
N LYS A 37 19.38 0.21 0.50
CA LYS A 37 19.32 -1.01 -0.31
C LYS A 37 18.21 -0.95 -1.36
N LEU A 38 17.02 -0.48 -0.99
CA LEU A 38 15.87 -0.50 -1.88
C LEU A 38 15.90 0.61 -2.94
N LYS A 39 16.52 1.76 -2.68
CA LYS A 39 16.65 2.83 -3.67
C LYS A 39 17.49 2.42 -4.90
N THR A 40 18.33 1.39 -4.79
CA THR A 40 19.08 0.85 -5.93
C THR A 40 18.19 0.28 -7.02
N PHE A 41 16.93 -0.03 -6.72
CA PHE A 41 15.90 -0.45 -7.67
C PHE A 41 15.17 0.71 -8.33
N SER A 42 15.56 1.96 -8.03
CA SER A 42 14.98 3.18 -8.61
C SER A 42 13.45 3.24 -8.49
N PRO A 43 12.89 3.17 -7.25
CA PRO A 43 11.45 3.21 -7.07
C PRO A 43 10.87 4.52 -7.63
N ARG A 44 9.68 4.43 -8.25
CA ARG A 44 8.98 5.60 -8.78
C ARG A 44 8.55 6.54 -7.66
N PHE A 45 8.10 5.99 -6.55
CA PHE A 45 7.81 6.70 -5.31
C PHE A 45 7.94 5.75 -4.11
N VAL A 46 7.94 6.32 -2.93
CA VAL A 46 7.76 5.58 -1.68
C VAL A 46 6.61 6.19 -0.90
N SER A 47 5.91 5.40 -0.11
CA SER A 47 4.86 5.91 0.77
C SER A 47 5.21 5.71 2.24
N VAL A 48 4.66 6.55 3.10
CA VAL A 48 4.86 6.47 4.55
C VAL A 48 3.50 6.42 5.23
N THR A 49 3.28 5.37 6.01
CA THR A 49 2.00 5.14 6.67
C THR A 49 1.66 6.24 7.68
N PHE A 50 0.37 6.46 7.83
CA PHE A 50 -0.18 7.29 8.90
C PHE A 50 -0.34 6.43 10.14
N GLY A 51 0.26 6.81 11.26
CA GLY A 51 0.22 5.97 12.46
C GLY A 51 -1.18 5.87 13.06
N ALA A 52 -1.55 4.66 13.47
CA ALA A 52 -2.77 4.43 14.22
C ALA A 52 -2.71 5.09 15.61
N GLY A 53 -3.72 5.92 15.92
CA GLY A 53 -3.92 6.50 17.24
C GLY A 53 -3.21 7.82 17.49
N GLY A 54 -3.81 8.93 17.08
CA GLY A 54 -3.68 10.32 17.61
C GLY A 54 -2.30 10.92 17.94
N SER A 55 -1.37 10.12 18.43
CA SER A 55 -0.04 10.54 18.88
C SER A 55 1.05 10.51 17.79
N THR A 56 0.76 9.98 16.61
CA THR A 56 1.72 9.75 15.54
C THR A 56 1.67 10.79 14.41
N LEU A 57 0.83 11.81 14.54
CA LEU A 57 0.75 12.94 13.61
C LEU A 57 2.09 13.64 13.37
N SER A 58 3.03 13.55 14.31
CA SER A 58 4.34 14.19 14.20
C SER A 58 5.38 13.36 13.44
N TYR A 59 5.29 12.03 13.44
CA TYR A 59 6.34 11.17 12.89
C TYR A 59 6.26 11.03 11.35
N THR A 60 5.06 11.02 10.77
CA THR A 60 4.91 10.90 9.30
C THR A 60 5.48 12.12 8.57
N PRO A 61 5.14 13.38 8.89
CA PRO A 61 5.73 14.55 8.24
C PRO A 61 7.26 14.61 8.36
N GLU A 62 7.80 14.27 9.52
CA GLU A 62 9.24 14.22 9.74
C GLU A 62 9.91 13.15 8.88
N THR A 63 9.32 11.96 8.81
CA THR A 63 9.82 10.86 7.99
C THR A 63 9.76 11.20 6.49
N ILE A 64 8.67 11.82 6.02
CA ILE A 64 8.55 12.31 4.65
C ILE A 64 9.67 13.29 4.32
N ARG A 65 9.91 14.28 5.19
CA ARG A 65 11.01 15.25 5.01
C ARG A 65 12.34 14.53 4.94
N HIS A 66 12.62 13.62 5.87
CA HIS A 66 13.86 12.86 5.92
C HIS A 66 14.12 12.06 4.63
N LEU A 67 13.13 11.31 4.15
CA LEU A 67 13.26 10.53 2.92
C LEU A 67 13.48 11.40 1.67
N ARG A 68 12.86 12.58 1.62
CA ARG A 68 13.03 13.53 0.52
C ARG A 68 14.38 14.20 0.55
N GLU A 69 14.79 14.75 1.71
CA GLU A 69 16.00 15.57 1.83
C GLU A 69 17.27 14.73 1.92
N GLN A 70 17.26 13.60 2.63
CA GLN A 70 18.46 12.78 2.85
C GLN A 70 18.62 11.67 1.80
N HIS A 71 17.53 11.14 1.26
CA HIS A 71 17.59 10.03 0.31
C HIS A 71 17.16 10.39 -1.12
N GLY A 72 16.65 11.61 -1.34
CA GLY A 72 16.22 12.08 -2.66
C GLY A 72 15.02 11.33 -3.25
N LEU A 73 14.19 10.73 -2.40
CA LEU A 73 13.05 9.92 -2.82
C LEU A 73 11.77 10.76 -2.98
N ASP A 74 10.94 10.43 -3.95
CA ASP A 74 9.58 10.95 -4.03
C ASP A 74 8.72 10.26 -2.97
N ALA A 75 8.60 10.88 -1.79
CA ALA A 75 7.90 10.33 -0.64
C ALA A 75 6.48 10.87 -0.55
N ALA A 76 5.51 9.95 -0.55
CA ALA A 76 4.08 10.20 -0.47
C ALA A 76 3.55 9.91 0.94
N PRO A 77 2.96 10.88 1.64
CA PRO A 77 2.34 10.63 2.93
C PRO A 77 1.03 9.86 2.77
N HIS A 78 0.77 8.91 3.68
CA HIS A 78 -0.58 8.46 3.93
C HIS A 78 -1.33 9.54 4.71
N LEU A 79 -2.57 9.76 4.37
CA LEU A 79 -3.46 10.71 5.03
C LEU A 79 -4.76 10.00 5.37
N SER A 80 -5.11 10.01 6.67
CA SER A 80 -6.38 9.47 7.16
C SER A 80 -7.40 10.60 7.29
N CYS A 81 -8.64 10.34 6.91
CA CYS A 81 -9.74 11.28 7.13
C CYS A 81 -10.33 11.20 8.55
N VAL A 82 -10.03 10.13 9.29
CA VAL A 82 -10.62 9.91 10.62
C VAL A 82 -9.85 10.68 11.70
N GLY A 83 -10.61 11.35 12.57
CA GLY A 83 -10.10 11.99 13.80
C GLY A 83 -9.61 13.42 13.62
N GLY A 84 -9.65 14.00 12.43
CA GLY A 84 -9.29 15.40 12.18
C GLY A 84 -10.47 16.25 11.73
N THR A 85 -10.38 17.56 11.97
CA THR A 85 -11.26 18.54 11.34
C THR A 85 -10.81 18.81 9.90
N ARG A 86 -11.73 19.32 9.07
CA ARG A 86 -11.40 19.74 7.70
C ARG A 86 -10.23 20.74 7.68
N ALA A 87 -10.20 21.70 8.61
CA ALA A 87 -9.17 22.71 8.70
C ALA A 87 -7.79 22.09 9.02
N GLU A 88 -7.72 21.15 9.95
CA GLU A 88 -6.48 20.44 10.28
C GLU A 88 -5.93 19.61 9.12
N ILE A 89 -6.83 18.97 8.35
CA ILE A 89 -6.45 18.21 7.16
C ILE A 89 -5.89 19.16 6.07
N ILE A 90 -6.53 20.30 5.85
CA ILE A 90 -6.05 21.32 4.89
C ILE A 90 -4.68 21.86 5.31
N ASP A 91 -4.49 22.19 6.58
CA ASP A 91 -3.19 22.68 7.10
C ASP A 91 -2.08 21.63 6.88
N LEU A 92 -2.37 20.36 7.16
CA LEU A 92 -1.43 19.27 6.93
C LEU A 92 -1.09 19.11 5.45
N LEU A 93 -2.08 19.20 4.56
CA LEU A 93 -1.86 19.15 3.11
C LEU A 93 -1.02 20.33 2.60
N GLU A 94 -1.24 21.55 3.12
CA GLU A 94 -0.40 22.71 2.81
C GLU A 94 1.06 22.48 3.24
N ARG A 95 1.27 21.90 4.42
CA ARG A 95 2.62 21.55 4.89
C ARG A 95 3.29 20.52 3.98
N TYR A 96 2.58 19.49 3.52
CA TYR A 96 3.12 18.51 2.56
C TYR A 96 3.42 19.16 1.21
N ARG A 97 2.55 20.02 0.72
CA ARG A 97 2.80 20.79 -0.50
C ARG A 97 4.06 21.66 -0.37
N ALA A 98 4.22 22.34 0.76
CA ALA A 98 5.41 23.15 1.05
C ALA A 98 6.72 22.33 1.13
N MET A 99 6.64 21.04 1.52
CA MET A 99 7.76 20.09 1.45
C MET A 99 8.05 19.59 0.02
N GLY A 100 7.25 19.99 -0.98
CA GLY A 100 7.38 19.53 -2.35
C GLY A 100 6.73 18.17 -2.63
N CYS A 101 5.85 17.68 -1.74
CA CYS A 101 5.07 16.46 -2.02
C CYS A 101 4.07 16.72 -3.14
N THR A 102 4.09 15.84 -4.14
CA THR A 102 3.15 15.87 -5.29
C THR A 102 2.28 14.61 -5.35
N ARG A 103 2.41 13.73 -4.38
CA ARG A 103 1.66 12.48 -4.28
C ARG A 103 1.23 12.25 -2.83
N LEU A 104 0.05 11.65 -2.64
CA LEU A 104 -0.43 11.22 -1.35
C LEU A 104 -1.25 9.93 -1.46
N VAL A 105 -1.38 9.21 -0.35
CA VAL A 105 -2.26 8.04 -0.23
C VAL A 105 -3.43 8.42 0.68
N ALA A 106 -4.62 8.55 0.11
CA ALA A 106 -5.83 8.92 0.82
C ALA A 106 -6.55 7.68 1.36
N LEU A 107 -6.67 7.60 2.67
CA LEU A 107 -7.28 6.48 3.38
C LEU A 107 -8.43 6.95 4.27
N ARG A 108 -9.33 6.05 4.61
CA ARG A 108 -10.30 6.30 5.68
C ARG A 108 -9.59 6.35 7.03
N GLY A 109 -8.68 5.42 7.26
CA GLY A 109 -8.06 5.15 8.55
C GLY A 109 -8.95 4.28 9.45
N ASP A 110 -8.31 3.66 10.43
CA ASP A 110 -9.01 2.89 11.47
C ASP A 110 -9.51 3.82 12.56
N LEU A 111 -10.70 3.54 13.09
CA LEU A 111 -11.21 4.24 14.27
C LEU A 111 -10.39 3.78 15.50
N PRO A 112 -9.69 4.68 16.20
CA PRO A 112 -9.07 4.32 17.47
C PRO A 112 -10.14 3.81 18.44
N SER A 113 -9.83 2.73 19.16
CA SER A 113 -10.71 2.21 20.21
C SER A 113 -10.99 3.30 21.24
N GLY A 114 -12.27 3.65 21.42
CA GLY A 114 -12.70 4.66 22.39
C GLY A 114 -12.91 6.08 21.84
N MET A 115 -12.66 6.36 20.54
CA MET A 115 -13.06 7.61 19.91
C MET A 115 -14.55 7.61 19.55
N GLY A 116 -15.31 8.48 20.19
CA GLY A 116 -16.75 8.65 19.96
C GLY A 116 -17.11 9.49 18.72
N SER A 117 -16.14 10.03 17.97
CA SER A 117 -16.37 10.90 16.82
C SER A 117 -15.53 10.47 15.61
N LEU A 118 -16.21 10.32 14.48
CA LEU A 118 -15.60 10.01 13.18
C LEU A 118 -14.82 11.20 12.56
N GLY A 119 -14.86 12.38 13.15
CA GLY A 119 -14.41 13.61 12.51
C GLY A 119 -15.42 14.13 11.48
N GLU A 120 -15.04 15.15 10.71
CA GLU A 120 -15.91 15.78 9.69
C GLU A 120 -15.97 14.98 8.39
N LEU A 121 -14.92 14.20 8.08
CA LEU A 121 -14.87 13.31 6.93
C LEU A 121 -15.07 11.86 7.39
N ARG A 122 -15.93 11.12 6.70
CA ARG A 122 -16.31 9.75 7.08
C ARG A 122 -15.60 8.67 6.25
N TYR A 123 -15.33 8.98 4.97
CA TYR A 123 -14.82 8.03 3.99
C TYR A 123 -13.62 8.60 3.26
N ALA A 124 -12.77 7.72 2.72
CA ALA A 124 -11.67 8.13 1.87
C ALA A 124 -12.14 8.95 0.64
N GLU A 125 -13.33 8.69 0.14
CA GLU A 125 -13.96 9.47 -0.92
C GLU A 125 -14.13 10.94 -0.54
N ASP A 126 -14.55 11.23 0.71
CA ASP A 126 -14.70 12.60 1.20
C ASP A 126 -13.35 13.32 1.22
N LEU A 127 -12.28 12.61 1.60
CA LEU A 127 -10.93 13.14 1.57
C LEU A 127 -10.46 13.42 0.13
N VAL A 128 -10.70 12.52 -0.81
CA VAL A 128 -10.39 12.74 -2.23
C VAL A 128 -11.09 13.99 -2.75
N ARG A 129 -12.40 14.16 -2.48
CA ARG A 129 -13.18 15.34 -2.87
C ARG A 129 -12.62 16.62 -2.25
N LEU A 130 -12.23 16.58 -0.96
CA LEU A 130 -11.61 17.70 -0.28
C LEU A 130 -10.30 18.12 -0.95
N VAL A 131 -9.42 17.16 -1.22
CA VAL A 131 -8.13 17.44 -1.87
C VAL A 131 -8.34 18.06 -3.25
N ARG A 132 -9.27 17.55 -4.04
CA ARG A 132 -9.57 18.12 -5.36
C ARG A 132 -10.19 19.52 -5.29
N ALA A 133 -11.07 19.76 -4.33
CA ALA A 133 -11.71 21.06 -4.14
C ALA A 133 -10.71 22.15 -3.71
N GLU A 134 -9.79 21.84 -2.79
CA GLU A 134 -8.87 22.81 -2.20
C GLU A 134 -7.53 22.93 -2.96
N PHE A 135 -7.05 21.85 -3.59
CA PHE A 135 -5.73 21.77 -4.20
C PHE A 135 -5.73 21.45 -5.70
N GLY A 136 -6.90 21.17 -6.30
CA GLY A 136 -6.99 20.80 -7.71
C GLY A 136 -6.11 19.57 -8.02
N ASP A 137 -5.22 19.71 -9.00
CA ASP A 137 -4.31 18.65 -9.46
C ASP A 137 -2.91 18.72 -8.81
N ALA A 138 -2.76 19.46 -7.70
CA ALA A 138 -1.47 19.59 -7.03
C ALA A 138 -0.92 18.26 -6.48
N PHE A 139 -1.80 17.30 -6.21
CA PHE A 139 -1.43 15.97 -5.73
C PHE A 139 -1.95 14.88 -6.66
N HIS A 140 -1.10 13.91 -6.96
CA HIS A 140 -1.51 12.59 -7.43
C HIS A 140 -2.06 11.80 -6.24
N ILE A 141 -3.29 11.34 -6.32
CA ILE A 141 -4.00 10.70 -5.21
C ILE A 141 -4.09 9.19 -5.44
N GLU A 142 -3.41 8.41 -4.57
CA GLU A 142 -3.60 6.97 -4.44
C GLU A 142 -4.72 6.68 -3.45
N VAL A 143 -5.53 5.66 -3.71
CA VAL A 143 -6.53 5.14 -2.76
C VAL A 143 -6.37 3.65 -2.56
N GLY A 144 -6.90 3.12 -1.47
CA GLY A 144 -6.90 1.68 -1.21
C GLY A 144 -7.95 0.93 -2.03
N ALA A 145 -7.61 -0.28 -2.47
CA ALA A 145 -8.48 -1.24 -3.14
C ALA A 145 -8.37 -2.62 -2.48
N TYR A 146 -9.41 -3.45 -2.56
CA TYR A 146 -9.48 -4.75 -1.88
C TYR A 146 -9.88 -5.85 -2.86
N PRO A 147 -8.92 -6.60 -3.42
CA PRO A 147 -9.21 -7.70 -4.37
C PRO A 147 -10.05 -8.83 -3.78
N GLU A 148 -9.95 -9.03 -2.46
CA GLU A 148 -10.62 -10.10 -1.71
C GLU A 148 -11.73 -9.56 -0.78
N VAL A 149 -12.29 -8.39 -1.10
CA VAL A 149 -13.35 -7.69 -0.37
C VAL A 149 -12.88 -7.06 0.95
N HIS A 150 -13.27 -5.82 1.17
CA HIS A 150 -12.98 -5.11 2.42
C HIS A 150 -13.68 -5.77 3.61
N PRO A 151 -13.00 -6.01 4.76
CA PRO A 151 -13.59 -6.72 5.90
C PRO A 151 -14.87 -6.10 6.47
N GLN A 152 -15.06 -4.79 6.27
CA GLN A 152 -16.23 -4.05 6.74
C GLN A 152 -17.28 -3.80 5.64
N ALA A 153 -17.09 -4.35 4.43
CA ALA A 153 -18.08 -4.24 3.37
C ALA A 153 -19.22 -5.23 3.60
N ASP A 154 -20.44 -4.84 3.26
CA ASP A 154 -21.62 -5.72 3.36
C ASP A 154 -21.51 -6.92 2.40
N ASP A 155 -20.99 -6.66 1.20
CA ASP A 155 -20.73 -7.67 0.18
C ASP A 155 -19.71 -7.17 -0.85
N ALA A 156 -19.26 -8.04 -1.74
CA ALA A 156 -18.26 -7.74 -2.76
C ALA A 156 -18.74 -6.66 -3.77
N LEU A 157 -20.04 -6.63 -4.08
CA LEU A 157 -20.58 -5.64 -5.01
C LEU A 157 -20.65 -4.24 -4.36
N ALA A 158 -20.99 -4.18 -3.06
CA ALA A 158 -20.95 -2.93 -2.30
C ALA A 158 -19.53 -2.37 -2.22
N ASP A 159 -18.53 -3.22 -1.94
CA ASP A 159 -17.12 -2.83 -1.90
C ASP A 159 -16.64 -2.29 -3.26
N LEU A 160 -16.98 -2.98 -4.36
CA LEU A 160 -16.66 -2.53 -5.72
C LEU A 160 -17.29 -1.16 -6.03
N ARG A 161 -18.56 -0.93 -5.65
CA ARG A 161 -19.23 0.36 -5.84
C ARG A 161 -18.55 1.47 -5.05
N HIS A 162 -18.16 1.23 -3.80
CA HIS A 162 -17.40 2.18 -2.99
C HIS A 162 -16.04 2.49 -3.60
N PHE A 163 -15.36 1.48 -4.12
CA PHE A 163 -14.10 1.67 -4.84
C PHE A 163 -14.29 2.54 -6.09
N ALA A 164 -15.26 2.21 -6.95
CA ALA A 164 -15.54 2.98 -8.15
C ALA A 164 -15.91 4.43 -7.82
N SER A 165 -16.65 4.68 -6.74
CA SER A 165 -17.00 6.02 -6.26
C SER A 165 -15.78 6.82 -5.84
N LYS A 166 -14.81 6.21 -5.13
CA LYS A 166 -13.54 6.86 -4.79
C LYS A 166 -12.75 7.28 -6.03
N MET A 167 -12.70 6.41 -7.04
CA MET A 167 -12.03 6.71 -8.30
C MET A 167 -12.73 7.83 -9.05
N ALA A 168 -14.05 7.82 -9.12
CA ALA A 168 -14.86 8.86 -9.74
C ALA A 168 -14.77 10.21 -8.99
N ALA A 169 -14.51 10.20 -7.69
CA ALA A 169 -14.31 11.40 -6.87
C ALA A 169 -13.03 12.17 -7.24
N GLY A 170 -12.11 11.54 -7.98
CA GLY A 170 -10.90 12.19 -8.48
C GLY A 170 -9.60 11.51 -8.07
N ALA A 171 -9.61 10.28 -7.58
CA ALA A 171 -8.37 9.50 -7.38
C ALA A 171 -7.69 9.20 -8.72
N ASP A 172 -6.37 9.23 -8.75
CA ASP A 172 -5.56 9.00 -9.96
C ASP A 172 -5.17 7.55 -10.15
N SER A 173 -4.98 6.83 -9.05
CA SER A 173 -4.66 5.41 -9.06
C SER A 173 -5.04 4.75 -7.73
N ALA A 174 -4.94 3.44 -7.66
CA ALA A 174 -5.21 2.68 -6.46
C ALA A 174 -4.08 1.69 -6.15
N ILE A 175 -3.87 1.42 -4.86
CA ILE A 175 -2.99 0.37 -4.37
C ILE A 175 -3.85 -0.68 -3.68
N THR A 176 -3.71 -1.95 -4.06
CA THR A 176 -4.51 -3.00 -3.44
C THR A 176 -3.97 -3.40 -2.07
N GLN A 177 -4.86 -3.89 -1.20
CA GLN A 177 -4.44 -4.75 -0.10
C GLN A 177 -3.66 -5.94 -0.66
N TYR A 178 -2.69 -6.45 0.10
CA TYR A 178 -1.93 -7.62 -0.35
C TYR A 178 -2.82 -8.86 -0.48
N PHE A 179 -2.42 -9.77 -1.33
CA PHE A 179 -3.10 -11.02 -1.65
C PHE A 179 -2.05 -12.03 -2.12
N TYR A 180 -2.39 -13.33 -2.09
CA TYR A 180 -1.49 -14.39 -2.57
C TYR A 180 -2.07 -15.19 -3.74
N ASN A 181 -3.31 -14.89 -4.14
CA ASN A 181 -3.95 -15.45 -5.33
C ASN A 181 -4.03 -14.38 -6.43
N ALA A 182 -3.19 -14.47 -7.45
CA ALA A 182 -3.18 -13.53 -8.57
C ALA A 182 -4.55 -13.43 -9.29
N ASP A 183 -5.33 -14.51 -9.30
CA ASP A 183 -6.64 -14.49 -9.95
C ASP A 183 -7.64 -13.60 -9.22
N ALA A 184 -7.48 -13.40 -7.91
CA ALA A 184 -8.28 -12.43 -7.15
C ALA A 184 -8.04 -11.01 -7.65
N TYR A 185 -6.77 -10.64 -7.89
CA TYR A 185 -6.42 -9.34 -8.46
C TYR A 185 -6.98 -9.17 -9.86
N PHE A 186 -6.82 -10.14 -10.75
CA PHE A 186 -7.31 -10.04 -12.13
C PHE A 186 -8.83 -9.92 -12.19
N ARG A 187 -9.56 -10.74 -11.43
CA ARG A 187 -11.03 -10.63 -11.33
C ARG A 187 -11.47 -9.27 -10.80
N PHE A 188 -10.77 -8.75 -9.80
CA PHE A 188 -11.06 -7.42 -9.26
C PHE A 188 -10.83 -6.32 -10.31
N VAL A 189 -9.72 -6.37 -11.04
CA VAL A 189 -9.43 -5.42 -12.12
C VAL A 189 -10.49 -5.47 -13.20
N ASP A 190 -10.88 -6.67 -13.65
CA ASP A 190 -11.94 -6.85 -14.66
C ASP A 190 -13.27 -6.27 -14.19
N ALA A 191 -13.66 -6.54 -12.94
CA ALA A 191 -14.87 -6.00 -12.36
C ALA A 191 -14.82 -4.47 -12.22
N ALA A 192 -13.68 -3.91 -11.82
CA ALA A 192 -13.47 -2.46 -11.75
C ALA A 192 -13.56 -1.81 -13.14
N ARG A 193 -12.98 -2.42 -14.17
CA ARG A 193 -13.10 -1.95 -15.56
C ARG A 193 -14.55 -1.98 -16.03
N ALA A 194 -15.28 -3.03 -15.74
CA ALA A 194 -16.72 -3.14 -16.04
C ALA A 194 -17.55 -2.08 -15.29
N ALA A 195 -17.11 -1.65 -14.10
CA ALA A 195 -17.71 -0.56 -13.34
C ALA A 195 -17.26 0.85 -13.79
N GLY A 196 -16.47 0.96 -14.88
CA GLY A 196 -16.04 2.23 -15.46
C GLY A 196 -14.75 2.81 -14.90
N VAL A 197 -14.05 2.09 -14.02
CA VAL A 197 -12.73 2.53 -13.51
C VAL A 197 -11.68 2.33 -14.60
N THR A 198 -10.99 3.40 -15.00
CA THR A 198 -9.95 3.37 -16.04
C THR A 198 -8.53 3.57 -15.48
N GLN A 199 -8.43 4.13 -14.28
CA GLN A 199 -7.16 4.46 -13.63
C GLN A 199 -6.34 3.19 -13.30
N PRO A 200 -5.02 3.32 -13.15
CA PRO A 200 -4.16 2.20 -12.75
C PRO A 200 -4.54 1.63 -11.38
N ILE A 201 -4.47 0.31 -11.25
CA ILE A 201 -4.66 -0.43 -10.01
C ILE A 201 -3.35 -1.20 -9.74
N LEU A 202 -2.58 -0.71 -8.78
CA LEU A 202 -1.28 -1.27 -8.41
C LEU A 202 -1.46 -2.44 -7.45
N PRO A 203 -0.99 -3.64 -7.77
CA PRO A 203 -1.04 -4.74 -6.82
C PRO A 203 -0.09 -4.48 -5.65
N GLY A 204 -0.62 -4.56 -4.44
CA GLY A 204 0.13 -4.53 -3.20
C GLY A 204 0.73 -5.90 -2.90
N ILE A 205 2.03 -5.93 -2.65
CA ILE A 205 2.82 -7.14 -2.41
C ILE A 205 3.32 -7.14 -0.98
N MET A 206 3.00 -8.18 -0.22
CA MET A 206 3.53 -8.38 1.14
C MET A 206 4.60 -9.47 1.12
N PRO A 207 5.89 -9.11 1.18
CA PRO A 207 6.96 -10.08 1.39
C PRO A 207 6.80 -10.79 2.74
N ILE A 208 7.09 -12.08 2.79
CA ILE A 208 6.85 -12.89 3.98
C ILE A 208 8.16 -13.16 4.68
N SER A 209 8.40 -12.49 5.80
CA SER A 209 9.54 -12.74 6.70
C SER A 209 9.19 -13.62 7.89
N ASN A 210 7.92 -13.59 8.32
CA ASN A 210 7.40 -14.31 9.47
C ASN A 210 5.96 -14.74 9.22
N TYR A 211 5.74 -16.04 9.10
CA TYR A 211 4.42 -16.60 8.79
C TYR A 211 3.39 -16.38 9.90
N THR A 212 3.81 -16.44 11.17
CA THR A 212 2.91 -16.18 12.31
C THR A 212 2.44 -14.72 12.32
N GLN A 213 3.34 -13.79 12.03
CA GLN A 213 3.00 -12.37 11.90
C GLN A 213 2.06 -12.13 10.70
N LEU A 214 2.33 -12.76 9.57
CA LEU A 214 1.46 -12.70 8.40
C LEU A 214 0.03 -13.15 8.73
N LYS A 215 -0.14 -14.26 9.44
CA LYS A 215 -1.46 -14.75 9.84
C LYS A 215 -2.25 -13.70 10.63
N ARG A 216 -1.61 -13.06 11.61
CA ARG A 216 -2.24 -12.00 12.42
C ARG A 216 -2.66 -10.80 11.56
N PHE A 217 -1.81 -10.37 10.63
CA PHE A 217 -2.14 -9.27 9.73
C PHE A 217 -3.31 -9.64 8.81
N SER A 218 -3.29 -10.84 8.26
CA SER A 218 -4.33 -11.33 7.35
C SER A 218 -5.68 -11.45 8.03
N GLU A 219 -5.73 -11.90 9.27
CA GLU A 219 -6.95 -11.92 10.10
C GLU A 219 -7.55 -10.52 10.27
N GLY A 220 -6.69 -9.50 10.44
CA GLY A 220 -7.13 -8.11 10.62
C GLY A 220 -7.59 -7.42 9.33
N CYS A 221 -6.91 -7.67 8.21
CA CYS A 221 -7.17 -6.96 6.95
C CYS A 221 -8.03 -7.76 5.95
N GLY A 222 -8.40 -8.99 6.27
CA GLY A 222 -9.23 -9.84 5.41
C GLY A 222 -8.49 -10.45 4.21
N ALA A 223 -7.15 -10.37 4.16
CA ALA A 223 -6.37 -11.02 3.11
C ALA A 223 -6.37 -12.54 3.31
N GLU A 224 -6.68 -13.28 2.26
CA GLU A 224 -6.72 -14.74 2.32
C GLU A 224 -5.30 -15.32 2.22
N ILE A 225 -4.95 -16.21 3.16
CA ILE A 225 -3.78 -17.07 3.04
C ILE A 225 -4.22 -18.38 2.40
N PRO A 226 -3.77 -18.71 1.17
CA PRO A 226 -4.20 -19.92 0.49
C PRO A 226 -3.90 -21.18 1.33
N ARG A 227 -4.85 -22.09 1.39
CA ARG A 227 -4.74 -23.33 2.19
C ARG A 227 -3.49 -24.15 1.83
N TRP A 228 -3.13 -24.21 0.55
CA TRP A 228 -1.95 -24.92 0.09
C TRP A 228 -0.65 -24.33 0.66
N PHE A 229 -0.59 -22.99 0.75
CA PHE A 229 0.55 -22.29 1.32
C PHE A 229 0.68 -22.57 2.82
N GLY A 230 -0.42 -22.45 3.57
CA GLY A 230 -0.42 -22.76 5.00
C GLY A 230 -0.01 -24.21 5.30
N LYS A 231 -0.48 -25.19 4.51
CA LYS A 231 -0.09 -26.59 4.64
C LYS A 231 1.40 -26.79 4.38
N ARG A 232 1.96 -26.13 3.36
CA ARG A 232 3.38 -26.23 3.03
C ARG A 232 4.24 -25.60 4.13
N MET A 233 3.86 -24.43 4.64
CA MET A 233 4.56 -23.81 5.77
C MET A 233 4.58 -24.71 7.01
N ALA A 234 3.46 -25.35 7.33
CA ALA A 234 3.39 -26.29 8.44
C ALA A 234 4.28 -27.55 8.26
N ALA A 235 4.47 -27.98 7.01
CA ALA A 235 5.27 -29.17 6.69
C ALA A 235 6.79 -28.95 6.86
N PHE A 236 7.27 -27.70 6.88
CA PHE A 236 8.68 -27.40 7.13
C PHE A 236 9.09 -27.64 8.59
N GLY A 237 8.15 -27.63 9.55
CA GLY A 237 8.48 -27.79 10.97
C GLY A 237 9.59 -26.83 11.40
N ASP A 238 10.75 -27.39 11.80
CA ASP A 238 11.93 -26.63 12.24
C ASP A 238 12.94 -26.32 11.12
N ASP A 239 12.62 -26.63 9.86
CA ASP A 239 13.48 -26.32 8.71
C ASP A 239 13.50 -24.80 8.46
N VAL A 240 14.48 -24.12 9.05
CA VAL A 240 14.64 -22.65 8.98
C VAL A 240 14.89 -22.18 7.56
N GLU A 241 15.59 -22.95 6.73
CA GLU A 241 15.87 -22.56 5.35
C GLU A 241 14.63 -22.67 4.48
N GLY A 242 13.88 -23.76 4.58
CA GLY A 242 12.59 -23.92 3.92
C GLY A 242 11.57 -22.86 4.32
N LEU A 243 11.53 -22.52 5.62
CA LEU A 243 10.65 -21.45 6.14
C LEU A 243 11.00 -20.05 5.61
N ARG A 244 12.20 -19.82 5.10
CA ARG A 244 12.64 -18.55 4.52
C ARG A 244 12.58 -18.52 3.00
N SER A 245 13.07 -19.58 2.34
CA SER A 245 13.18 -19.62 0.87
C SER A 245 11.83 -19.80 0.20
N TYR A 246 11.02 -20.72 0.68
CA TYR A 246 9.73 -21.03 0.06
C TYR A 246 8.75 -19.84 0.00
N PRO A 247 8.55 -19.06 1.08
CA PRO A 247 7.73 -17.86 0.99
C PRO A 247 8.25 -16.83 -0.04
N ALA A 248 9.57 -16.68 -0.15
CA ALA A 248 10.17 -15.79 -1.13
C ALA A 248 9.88 -16.24 -2.57
N ASP A 249 9.98 -17.57 -2.83
CA ASP A 249 9.66 -18.15 -4.14
C ASP A 249 8.18 -17.95 -4.50
N VAL A 250 7.27 -18.14 -3.53
CA VAL A 250 5.83 -17.92 -3.71
C VAL A 250 5.53 -16.47 -4.09
N VAL A 251 6.12 -15.52 -3.38
CA VAL A 251 5.92 -14.09 -3.68
C VAL A 251 6.55 -13.71 -5.01
N ALA A 252 7.75 -14.23 -5.34
CA ALA A 252 8.38 -13.99 -6.62
C ALA A 252 7.54 -14.51 -7.80
N GLU A 253 6.94 -15.70 -7.65
CA GLU A 253 6.05 -16.26 -8.67
C GLU A 253 4.76 -15.45 -8.80
N LEU A 254 4.18 -15.00 -7.70
CA LEU A 254 3.06 -14.07 -7.69
C LEU A 254 3.39 -12.81 -8.51
N CYS A 255 4.54 -12.19 -8.25
CA CYS A 255 4.98 -10.99 -8.98
C CYS A 255 5.14 -11.26 -10.49
N ARG A 256 5.75 -12.40 -10.87
CA ARG A 256 5.88 -12.78 -12.29
C ARG A 256 4.52 -12.92 -12.98
N ARG A 257 3.55 -13.58 -12.33
CA ARG A 257 2.19 -13.74 -12.86
C ARG A 257 1.48 -12.40 -13.00
N LEU A 258 1.59 -11.52 -12.02
CA LEU A 258 0.97 -10.19 -12.06
C LEU A 258 1.51 -9.36 -13.22
N LEU A 259 2.82 -9.34 -13.42
CA LEU A 259 3.46 -8.61 -14.52
C LEU A 259 3.12 -9.21 -15.88
N ALA A 260 3.14 -10.54 -16.00
CA ALA A 260 2.73 -11.22 -17.22
C ALA A 260 1.26 -10.97 -17.58
N GLY A 261 0.41 -10.79 -16.57
CA GLY A 261 -1.01 -10.43 -16.69
C GLY A 261 -1.29 -8.94 -16.90
N GLY A 262 -0.24 -8.09 -17.00
CA GLY A 262 -0.38 -6.68 -17.33
C GLY A 262 -0.53 -5.74 -16.14
N ALA A 263 -0.12 -6.15 -14.93
CA ALA A 263 -0.05 -5.24 -13.80
C ALA A 263 0.88 -4.05 -14.13
N PRO A 264 0.45 -2.80 -13.86
CA PRO A 264 1.19 -1.62 -14.32
C PRO A 264 2.47 -1.37 -13.52
N GLU A 265 2.50 -1.79 -12.26
CA GLU A 265 3.56 -1.57 -11.29
C GLU A 265 3.39 -2.55 -10.13
N LEU A 266 4.44 -2.77 -9.33
CA LEU A 266 4.35 -3.50 -8.07
C LEU A 266 4.62 -2.57 -6.89
N HIS A 267 3.73 -2.59 -5.90
CA HIS A 267 3.87 -1.82 -4.66
C HIS A 267 4.17 -2.77 -3.49
N PHE A 268 5.33 -2.62 -2.85
CA PHE A 268 5.78 -3.53 -1.78
C PHE A 268 5.57 -2.93 -0.40
N TYR A 269 4.90 -3.67 0.46
CA TYR A 269 4.79 -3.41 1.90
C TYR A 269 6.03 -3.92 2.60
N THR A 270 7.02 -3.06 2.81
CA THR A 270 8.36 -3.49 3.21
C THR A 270 8.49 -3.84 4.69
N LEU A 271 7.59 -3.34 5.54
CA LEU A 271 7.72 -3.40 7.00
C LEU A 271 9.09 -2.89 7.50
N ASN A 272 9.68 -1.92 6.77
CA ASN A 272 11.02 -1.39 6.99
C ASN A 272 12.13 -2.46 6.95
N LEU A 273 11.92 -3.55 6.20
CA LEU A 273 12.86 -4.66 6.03
C LEU A 273 13.27 -4.81 4.55
N ALA A 274 14.56 -4.65 4.27
CA ALA A 274 15.07 -4.76 2.90
C ALA A 274 15.12 -6.23 2.42
N LYS A 275 15.57 -7.15 3.27
CA LYS A 275 15.92 -8.50 2.85
C LYS A 275 14.74 -9.34 2.34
N PRO A 276 13.55 -9.35 2.95
CA PRO A 276 12.42 -10.05 2.36
C PRO A 276 11.92 -9.39 1.07
N THR A 277 12.03 -8.04 1.00
CA THR A 277 11.57 -7.25 -0.16
C THR A 277 12.47 -7.44 -1.37
#